data_5628c89ff8d33dcebffe77a629082cad
#
_entry.id   5628c89ff8d33dcebffe77a629082cad
#
_cell.length_a   1.000
_cell.length_b   1.000
_cell.length_c   1.000
_cell.angle_alpha   90.00
_cell.angle_beta   90.00
_cell.angle_gamma   90.00
#
_symmetry.space_group_name_H-M   'P 1'
#
loop_
_entity.id
_entity.type
_entity.pdbx_description
1 polymer ?
#
loop_
_entity_poly.entity_id
_entity_poly.type
_entity_poly.pdbx_seq_one_letter_code
_entity_poly.pdbx_strand_id
1 'polypeptide(L)'
;SCSLVGSEMCIRDRCMVAAIRNLQRINRKNLLTFEILCQGVPSKTVIEKFYSEMAAKYGSPVQNHVFRSKDRYIGRNYLNRYEFKNGKVVYLIGEEDPLSLSFQRQIFLRESCYSCQYANEARTADFTAGDLWKTDVNGLDIERGCSVLLCNTSKAKCFLDETKVFLIGKINFKTALEHNIPYHHPVKRPKCRDWSYKLLCSGIPPKTVTILCCWKYYIKRLFTGKRK
;
A
#
# COMPACT_ATOMS: atom_id res chain seq x y z
N SER A 1 -10.71 -16.64 16.00
CA SER A 1 -11.16 -15.48 15.27
C SER A 1 -9.93 -14.80 14.69
N CYS A 2 -9.79 -14.80 13.39
CA CYS A 2 -8.87 -13.85 12.76
C CYS A 2 -9.29 -12.47 13.25
N SER A 3 -8.42 -11.74 13.95
CA SER A 3 -8.67 -10.33 14.15
C SER A 3 -8.83 -9.71 12.76
N LEU A 4 -9.85 -8.94 12.56
CA LEU A 4 -10.15 -8.30 11.27
C LEU A 4 -8.90 -7.63 10.66
N VAL A 5 -8.03 -7.07 11.47
CA VAL A 5 -6.78 -6.44 11.05
C VAL A 5 -5.79 -7.45 10.45
N GLY A 6 -5.60 -8.60 11.04
CA GLY A 6 -4.69 -9.63 10.52
C GLY A 6 -5.25 -10.33 9.28
N SER A 7 -6.55 -10.64 9.27
CA SER A 7 -7.22 -11.25 8.13
C SER A 7 -7.38 -10.27 6.97
N GLU A 8 -7.67 -8.99 7.24
CA GLU A 8 -7.69 -7.95 6.20
C GLU A 8 -6.34 -7.78 5.52
N MET A 9 -5.23 -7.83 6.26
CA MET A 9 -3.89 -7.79 5.70
C MET A 9 -3.60 -9.01 4.82
N CYS A 10 -4.04 -10.18 5.23
CA CYS A 10 -3.89 -11.42 4.46
C CYS A 10 -4.77 -11.46 3.20
N ILE A 11 -5.96 -10.91 3.26
CA ILE A 11 -6.92 -10.88 2.13
C ILE A 11 -6.50 -9.83 1.09
N ARG A 12 -5.76 -8.79 1.49
CA ARG A 12 -5.39 -7.67 0.63
C ARG A 12 -4.39 -8.02 -0.45
N ASP A 13 -3.45 -8.89 -0.17
CA ASP A 13 -2.42 -9.23 -1.14
C ASP A 13 -2.90 -10.30 -2.11
N ARG A 14 -2.79 -10.05 -3.39
CA ARG A 14 -3.24 -10.97 -4.46
C ARG A 14 -2.68 -12.37 -4.31
N CYS A 15 -1.40 -12.51 -3.97
CA CYS A 15 -0.77 -13.80 -3.75
C CYS A 15 -1.39 -14.58 -2.57
N MET A 16 -1.85 -13.88 -1.54
CA MET A 16 -2.52 -14.50 -0.41
C MET A 16 -3.95 -14.95 -0.75
N VAL A 17 -4.68 -14.13 -1.49
CA VAL A 17 -6.02 -14.52 -1.99
C VAL A 17 -5.90 -15.73 -2.92
N ALA A 18 -4.91 -15.74 -3.82
CA ALA A 18 -4.65 -16.89 -4.68
C ALA A 18 -4.30 -18.14 -3.87
N ALA A 19 -3.50 -18.02 -2.81
CA ALA A 19 -3.19 -19.12 -1.92
C ALA A 19 -4.45 -19.68 -1.23
N ILE A 20 -5.33 -18.81 -0.70
CA ILE A 20 -6.59 -19.21 -0.10
C ILE A 20 -7.47 -19.94 -1.12
N ARG A 21 -7.57 -19.43 -2.33
CA ARG A 21 -8.38 -20.07 -3.40
C ARG A 21 -7.83 -21.42 -3.84
N ASN A 22 -6.55 -21.67 -3.67
CA ASN A 22 -5.92 -22.96 -3.98
C ASN A 22 -6.05 -23.99 -2.86
N LEU A 23 -6.51 -23.61 -1.68
CA LEU A 23 -6.77 -24.58 -0.61
C LEU A 23 -7.99 -25.46 -0.98
N GLN A 24 -7.74 -26.76 -1.05
CA GLN A 24 -8.76 -27.74 -1.48
C GLN A 24 -9.91 -27.92 -0.48
N ARG A 25 -9.67 -27.61 0.82
CA ARG A 25 -10.62 -27.83 1.92
C ARG A 25 -11.64 -26.70 2.12
N ILE A 26 -11.51 -25.60 1.39
CA ILE A 26 -12.41 -24.45 1.55
C ILE A 26 -13.62 -24.61 0.63
N ASN A 27 -14.82 -24.50 1.21
CA ASN A 27 -16.06 -24.45 0.42
C ASN A 27 -16.13 -23.10 -0.34
N ARG A 28 -15.74 -23.13 -1.61
CA ARG A 28 -15.68 -21.95 -2.47
C ARG A 28 -17.03 -21.29 -2.74
N LYS A 29 -18.14 -22.03 -2.56
CA LYS A 29 -19.48 -21.47 -2.74
C LYS A 29 -19.79 -20.40 -1.69
N ASN A 30 -19.32 -20.59 -0.45
CA ASN A 30 -19.56 -19.68 0.66
C ASN A 30 -18.41 -18.69 0.90
N LEU A 31 -17.34 -18.75 0.09
CA LEU A 31 -16.19 -17.87 0.21
C LEU A 31 -16.31 -16.70 -0.76
N LEU A 32 -16.35 -15.48 -0.25
CA LEU A 32 -16.22 -14.25 -1.03
C LEU A 32 -14.81 -13.68 -0.81
N THR A 33 -14.11 -13.40 -1.89
CA THR A 33 -12.70 -12.99 -1.84
C THR A 33 -12.50 -11.57 -2.36
N PHE A 34 -11.67 -10.81 -1.63
CA PHE A 34 -11.26 -9.46 -1.99
C PHE A 34 -9.75 -9.40 -2.11
N GLU A 35 -9.25 -8.90 -3.21
CA GLU A 35 -7.84 -8.56 -3.38
C GLU A 35 -7.67 -7.07 -3.62
N ILE A 36 -6.47 -6.56 -3.35
CA ILE A 36 -6.11 -5.18 -3.69
C ILE A 36 -5.18 -5.13 -4.90
N LEU A 37 -5.15 -3.99 -5.57
CA LEU A 37 -4.11 -3.65 -6.54
C LEU A 37 -2.79 -3.42 -5.78
N CYS A 38 -2.15 -4.52 -5.40
CA CYS A 38 -1.00 -4.54 -4.51
C CYS A 38 0.27 -4.08 -5.22
N GLN A 39 0.91 -3.05 -4.71
CA GLN A 39 2.18 -2.53 -5.20
C GLN A 39 3.37 -3.38 -4.71
N GLY A 40 3.19 -4.19 -3.68
CA GLY A 40 4.22 -5.01 -3.07
C GLY A 40 4.26 -4.87 -1.55
N VAL A 41 5.00 -5.75 -0.89
CA VAL A 41 5.09 -5.82 0.57
C VAL A 41 6.54 -5.56 0.99
N PRO A 42 6.79 -4.58 1.87
CA PRO A 42 8.11 -4.36 2.44
C PRO A 42 8.59 -5.56 3.27
N SER A 43 9.90 -5.72 3.38
CA SER A 43 10.48 -6.70 4.29
C SER A 43 10.14 -6.34 5.75
N LYS A 44 9.67 -7.32 6.53
CA LYS A 44 9.34 -7.14 7.94
C LYS A 44 10.54 -6.59 8.73
N THR A 45 11.71 -7.19 8.53
CA THR A 45 12.95 -6.77 9.21
C THR A 45 13.30 -5.29 8.92
N VAL A 46 13.04 -4.83 7.70
CA VAL A 46 13.30 -3.42 7.35
C VAL A 46 12.31 -2.50 8.07
N ILE A 47 11.02 -2.88 8.14
CA ILE A 47 10.01 -2.11 8.89
C ILE A 47 10.39 -2.02 10.36
N GLU A 48 10.82 -3.13 10.97
CA GLU A 48 11.25 -3.18 12.37
C GLU A 48 12.45 -2.26 12.62
N LYS A 49 13.41 -2.19 11.69
CA LYS A 49 14.54 -1.24 11.77
C LYS A 49 14.06 0.22 11.70
N PHE A 50 13.10 0.56 10.84
CA PHE A 50 12.49 1.90 10.81
C PHE A 50 11.80 2.23 12.14
N TYR A 51 11.07 1.28 12.74
CA TYR A 51 10.42 1.50 14.02
C TYR A 51 11.44 1.66 15.15
N SER A 52 12.57 0.97 15.10
CA SER A 52 13.66 1.13 16.05
C SER A 52 14.29 2.53 15.96
N GLU A 53 14.47 3.07 14.74
CA GLU A 53 14.93 4.46 14.56
C GLU A 53 13.90 5.47 15.12
N MET A 54 12.62 5.23 14.88
CA MET A 54 11.57 6.08 15.44
C MET A 54 11.54 6.02 16.96
N ALA A 55 11.71 4.81 17.53
CA ALA A 55 11.77 4.61 18.97
C ALA A 55 12.96 5.36 19.58
N ALA A 56 14.13 5.30 18.97
CA ALA A 56 15.32 6.02 19.42
C ALA A 56 15.09 7.55 19.35
N LYS A 57 14.48 8.04 18.27
CA LYS A 57 14.21 9.47 18.08
C LYS A 57 13.20 10.03 19.08
N TYR A 58 12.16 9.27 19.45
CA TYR A 58 11.05 9.74 20.27
C TYR A 58 11.05 9.19 21.70
N GLY A 59 12.08 8.42 22.06
CA GLY A 59 12.30 7.91 23.42
C GLY A 59 11.34 6.82 23.87
N SER A 60 10.61 6.18 22.93
CA SER A 60 9.63 5.14 23.25
C SER A 60 9.34 4.25 22.05
N PRO A 61 9.08 2.94 22.24
CA PRO A 61 8.70 2.05 21.15
C PRO A 61 7.43 2.50 20.43
N VAL A 62 7.38 2.28 19.11
CA VAL A 62 6.18 2.44 18.31
C VAL A 62 5.19 1.35 18.73
N GLN A 63 4.01 1.74 19.16
CA GLN A 63 2.92 0.86 19.55
C GLN A 63 1.97 0.59 18.37
N ASN A 64 1.66 1.63 17.60
CA ASN A 64 0.78 1.54 16.46
C ASN A 64 1.27 2.44 15.33
N HIS A 65 1.06 2.02 14.09
CA HIS A 65 1.36 2.81 12.90
C HIS A 65 0.18 2.71 11.93
N VAL A 66 -0.46 3.84 11.68
CA VAL A 66 -1.55 3.96 10.70
C VAL A 66 -0.99 4.60 9.45
N PHE A 67 -0.76 3.78 8.43
CA PHE A 67 -0.35 4.22 7.12
C PHE A 67 -1.52 4.87 6.39
N ARG A 68 -1.32 6.08 5.82
CA ARG A 68 -2.38 6.85 5.15
C ARG A 68 -3.56 7.17 6.09
N SER A 69 -3.25 7.62 7.33
CA SER A 69 -4.27 8.04 8.29
C SER A 69 -5.19 9.11 7.69
N LYS A 70 -6.48 9.00 8.00
CA LYS A 70 -7.53 9.95 7.61
C LYS A 70 -7.91 10.91 8.75
N ASP A 71 -7.24 10.85 9.90
CA ASP A 71 -7.56 11.62 11.09
C ASP A 71 -7.46 13.13 10.87
N ARG A 72 -6.53 13.54 10.00
CA ARG A 72 -6.33 14.92 9.61
C ARG A 72 -6.35 15.01 8.09
N TYR A 73 -7.16 15.91 7.57
CA TYR A 73 -7.17 16.19 6.16
C TYR A 73 -6.00 17.11 5.79
N ILE A 74 -5.10 16.62 4.95
CA ILE A 74 -3.97 17.40 4.41
C ILE A 74 -4.01 17.30 2.88
N GLY A 75 -5.18 17.46 2.29
CA GLY A 75 -5.38 17.30 0.86
C GLY A 75 -5.03 15.86 0.42
N ARG A 76 -4.45 15.71 -0.78
CA ARG A 76 -4.06 14.41 -1.36
C ARG A 76 -2.78 13.80 -0.75
N ASN A 77 -2.21 14.43 0.28
CA ASN A 77 -0.99 13.95 0.89
C ASN A 77 -1.24 12.74 1.80
N TYR A 78 -0.31 11.78 1.76
CA TYR A 78 -0.33 10.65 2.68
C TYR A 78 0.14 11.10 4.04
N LEU A 79 -0.72 10.95 5.04
CA LEU A 79 -0.40 11.21 6.42
C LEU A 79 -0.19 9.89 7.15
N ASN A 80 0.99 9.69 7.71
CA ASN A 80 1.28 8.54 8.56
C ASN A 80 1.18 8.97 10.02
N ARG A 81 0.46 8.18 10.81
CA ARG A 81 0.32 8.39 12.25
C ARG A 81 1.07 7.30 13.00
N TYR A 82 2.01 7.70 13.82
CA TYR A 82 2.77 6.85 14.72
C TYR A 82 2.34 7.11 16.15
N GLU A 83 1.94 6.07 16.85
CA GLU A 83 1.60 6.09 18.28
C GLU A 83 2.68 5.36 19.06
N PHE A 84 3.18 6.00 20.09
CA PHE A 84 4.25 5.47 20.93
C PHE A 84 3.71 4.99 22.27
N LYS A 85 4.38 4.01 22.91
CA LYS A 85 3.95 3.45 24.22
C LYS A 85 3.87 4.51 25.33
N ASN A 86 4.61 5.62 25.21
CA ASN A 86 4.52 6.75 26.16
C ASN A 86 3.37 7.71 25.88
N GLY A 87 2.41 7.35 25.03
CA GLY A 87 1.26 8.15 24.67
C GLY A 87 1.53 9.24 23.61
N LYS A 88 2.78 9.44 23.18
CA LYS A 88 3.10 10.42 22.15
C LYS A 88 2.53 10.00 20.81
N VAL A 89 1.94 10.93 20.07
CA VAL A 89 1.46 10.73 18.70
C VAL A 89 2.20 11.66 17.75
N VAL A 90 2.74 11.10 16.66
CA VAL A 90 3.51 11.85 15.66
C VAL A 90 2.88 11.62 14.30
N TYR A 91 2.70 12.71 13.56
CA TYR A 91 2.23 12.68 12.18
C TYR A 91 3.37 13.07 11.24
N LEU A 92 3.57 12.27 10.19
CA LEU A 92 4.55 12.52 9.13
C LEU A 92 3.85 12.52 7.79
N ILE A 93 4.13 13.56 6.99
CA ILE A 93 3.54 13.68 5.65
C ILE A 93 4.34 12.82 4.68
N GLY A 94 3.66 11.93 3.99
CA GLY A 94 4.09 11.16 2.84
C GLY A 94 5.59 10.99 2.59
N GLU A 95 6.15 11.87 1.79
CA GLU A 95 7.57 11.80 1.40
C GLU A 95 8.55 12.28 2.49
N GLU A 96 8.07 12.90 3.57
CA GLU A 96 8.89 13.27 4.73
C GLU A 96 9.10 12.08 5.67
N ASP A 97 8.26 11.07 5.55
CA ASP A 97 8.43 9.80 6.23
C ASP A 97 9.33 8.87 5.39
N PRO A 98 10.54 8.54 5.87
CA PRO A 98 11.46 7.68 5.13
C PRO A 98 10.90 6.28 4.85
N LEU A 99 10.04 5.74 5.71
CA LEU A 99 9.37 4.46 5.48
C LEU A 99 8.40 4.57 4.30
N SER A 100 7.54 5.59 4.29
CA SER A 100 6.63 5.85 3.17
C SER A 100 7.37 6.13 1.87
N LEU A 101 8.41 6.96 1.90
CA LEU A 101 9.22 7.26 0.73
C LEU A 101 9.87 6.00 0.17
N SER A 102 10.44 5.15 1.03
CA SER A 102 11.05 3.89 0.62
C SER A 102 10.05 2.94 -0.03
N PHE A 103 8.80 2.91 0.48
CA PHE A 103 7.72 2.14 -0.08
C PHE A 103 7.28 2.68 -1.45
N GLN A 104 7.05 3.99 -1.56
CA GLN A 104 6.68 4.63 -2.83
C GLN A 104 7.75 4.45 -3.91
N ARG A 105 9.02 4.45 -3.51
CA ARG A 105 10.17 4.21 -4.40
C ARG A 105 10.50 2.72 -4.54
N GLN A 106 9.72 1.84 -3.90
CA GLN A 106 9.81 0.38 -4.03
C GLN A 106 11.17 -0.20 -3.62
N ILE A 107 11.92 0.48 -2.72
CA ILE A 107 13.32 0.14 -2.42
C ILE A 107 13.43 -1.18 -1.67
N PHE A 108 12.57 -1.39 -0.67
CA PHE A 108 12.68 -2.49 0.29
C PHE A 108 11.56 -3.53 0.18
N LEU A 109 10.96 -3.66 -0.99
CA LEU A 109 9.95 -4.70 -1.20
C LEU A 109 10.60 -6.09 -1.20
N ARG A 110 9.79 -7.12 -0.92
CA ARG A 110 10.21 -8.51 -1.08
C ARG A 110 10.59 -8.77 -2.52
N GLU A 111 11.63 -9.59 -2.75
CA GLU A 111 12.12 -9.87 -4.10
C GLU A 111 11.02 -10.41 -5.02
N SER A 112 10.20 -11.33 -4.50
CA SER A 112 9.05 -11.89 -5.22
C SER A 112 8.01 -10.87 -5.69
N CYS A 113 7.98 -9.65 -5.11
CA CYS A 113 7.06 -8.61 -5.53
C CYS A 113 7.45 -7.97 -6.87
N TYR A 114 8.73 -7.96 -7.22
CA TYR A 114 9.22 -7.42 -8.48
C TYR A 114 9.01 -8.36 -9.67
N SER A 115 8.77 -9.64 -9.41
CA SER A 115 8.42 -10.67 -10.40
C SER A 115 7.08 -11.33 -10.07
N CYS A 116 6.16 -10.56 -9.51
CA CYS A 116 4.89 -11.08 -9.01
C CYS A 116 4.03 -11.63 -10.15
N GLN A 117 3.82 -12.95 -10.17
CA GLN A 117 2.99 -13.63 -11.16
C GLN A 117 1.51 -13.23 -11.12
N TYR A 118 1.05 -12.61 -10.03
CA TYR A 118 -0.32 -12.13 -9.87
C TYR A 118 -0.50 -10.66 -10.28
N ALA A 119 0.58 -9.96 -10.64
CA ALA A 119 0.52 -8.58 -11.11
C ALA A 119 0.24 -8.54 -12.62
N ASN A 120 -0.95 -8.91 -12.99
CA ASN A 120 -1.45 -8.94 -14.37
C ASN A 120 -2.96 -8.72 -14.39
N GLU A 121 -3.57 -8.73 -15.54
CA GLU A 121 -5.00 -8.51 -15.74
C GLU A 121 -5.88 -9.71 -15.34
N ALA A 122 -5.31 -10.91 -15.25
CA ALA A 122 -6.04 -12.09 -14.78
C ALA A 122 -6.27 -12.01 -13.27
N ARG A 123 -7.50 -11.77 -12.88
CA ARG A 123 -7.90 -11.63 -11.49
C ARG A 123 -8.29 -12.98 -10.89
N THR A 124 -7.82 -13.23 -9.67
CA THR A 124 -8.12 -14.48 -8.96
C THR A 124 -9.22 -14.32 -7.92
N ALA A 125 -9.47 -13.12 -7.41
CA ALA A 125 -10.49 -12.82 -6.42
C ALA A 125 -11.86 -12.54 -7.05
N ASP A 126 -12.91 -12.58 -6.22
CA ASP A 126 -14.25 -12.14 -6.63
C ASP A 126 -14.30 -10.64 -6.84
N PHE A 127 -13.63 -9.88 -5.95
CA PHE A 127 -13.45 -8.44 -6.05
C PHE A 127 -11.98 -8.04 -6.11
N THR A 128 -11.68 -7.01 -6.91
CA THR A 128 -10.38 -6.30 -6.86
C THR A 128 -10.62 -4.85 -6.51
N ALA A 129 -10.00 -4.38 -5.42
CA ALA A 129 -10.06 -2.99 -4.99
C ALA A 129 -8.75 -2.26 -5.25
N GLY A 130 -8.84 -0.99 -5.59
CA GLY A 130 -7.68 -0.13 -5.80
C GLY A 130 -8.00 1.35 -5.59
N ASP A 131 -6.98 2.18 -5.53
CA ASP A 131 -7.18 3.62 -5.52
C ASP A 131 -7.59 4.11 -6.91
N LEU A 132 -8.54 5.04 -6.97
CA LEU A 132 -8.86 5.74 -8.20
C LEU A 132 -7.91 6.95 -8.34
N TRP A 133 -6.97 6.85 -9.28
CA TRP A 133 -5.98 7.88 -9.51
C TRP A 133 -6.36 8.82 -10.62
N LYS A 134 -6.15 10.14 -10.41
CA LYS A 134 -6.20 11.19 -11.45
C LYS A 134 -7.50 11.25 -12.27
N THR A 135 -8.56 10.66 -11.79
CA THR A 135 -9.84 10.62 -12.50
C THR A 135 -10.85 11.44 -11.74
N ASP A 136 -11.48 12.37 -12.43
CA ASP A 136 -12.61 13.11 -11.90
C ASP A 136 -13.89 12.31 -12.13
N VAL A 137 -14.65 12.09 -11.09
CA VAL A 137 -15.93 11.39 -11.17
C VAL A 137 -16.99 12.31 -10.57
N ASN A 138 -17.89 12.79 -11.42
CA ASN A 138 -18.95 13.70 -11.02
C ASN A 138 -19.71 13.17 -9.80
N GLY A 139 -19.82 13.98 -8.76
CA GLY A 139 -20.57 13.68 -7.54
C GLY A 139 -19.79 12.90 -6.46
N LEU A 140 -18.51 12.56 -6.70
CA LEU A 140 -17.66 11.96 -5.68
C LEU A 140 -16.61 12.94 -5.16
N ASP A 141 -16.43 12.98 -3.84
CA ASP A 141 -15.36 13.74 -3.21
C ASP A 141 -14.02 13.01 -3.36
N ILE A 142 -13.38 13.21 -4.51
CA ILE A 142 -12.07 12.62 -4.81
C ILE A 142 -10.93 13.19 -3.95
N GLU A 143 -11.12 14.31 -3.31
CA GLU A 143 -10.10 14.89 -2.42
C GLU A 143 -9.89 14.03 -1.17
N ARG A 144 -10.96 13.41 -0.67
CA ARG A 144 -10.89 12.44 0.44
C ARG A 144 -10.42 11.06 0.00
N GLY A 145 -10.25 10.86 -1.30
CA GLY A 145 -9.85 9.61 -1.95
C GLY A 145 -11.04 8.73 -2.31
N CYS A 146 -11.06 8.28 -3.55
CA CYS A 146 -12.00 7.30 -4.07
C CYS A 146 -11.30 5.98 -4.32
N SER A 147 -12.03 4.89 -4.12
CA SER A 147 -11.59 3.56 -4.48
C SER A 147 -12.34 3.07 -5.72
N VAL A 148 -11.63 2.35 -6.58
CA VAL A 148 -12.24 1.56 -7.65
C VAL A 148 -12.45 0.14 -7.15
N LEU A 149 -13.60 -0.43 -7.48
CA LEU A 149 -13.94 -1.83 -7.19
C LEU A 149 -14.28 -2.53 -8.50
N LEU A 150 -13.53 -3.58 -8.81
CA LEU A 150 -13.81 -4.47 -9.94
C LEU A 150 -14.57 -5.68 -9.45
N CYS A 151 -15.66 -6.02 -10.11
CA CYS A 151 -16.40 -7.28 -9.92
C CYS A 151 -15.90 -8.30 -10.95
N ASN A 152 -15.09 -9.24 -10.52
CA ASN A 152 -14.44 -10.19 -11.44
C ASN A 152 -15.28 -11.44 -11.70
N THR A 153 -16.31 -11.71 -10.87
CA THR A 153 -17.16 -12.90 -10.97
C THR A 153 -18.65 -12.53 -10.90
N SER A 154 -19.51 -13.41 -11.43
CA SER A 154 -20.97 -13.26 -11.31
C SER A 154 -21.42 -13.22 -9.85
N LYS A 155 -20.75 -13.98 -8.98
CA LYS A 155 -21.01 -13.99 -7.54
C LYS A 155 -20.75 -12.62 -6.91
N ALA A 156 -19.64 -11.96 -7.27
CA ALA A 156 -19.34 -10.61 -6.83
C ALA A 156 -20.40 -9.60 -7.28
N LYS A 157 -20.86 -9.74 -8.53
CA LYS A 157 -21.91 -8.87 -9.06
C LYS A 157 -23.23 -9.06 -8.31
N CYS A 158 -23.69 -10.30 -8.10
CA CYS A 158 -24.91 -10.56 -7.32
C CYS A 158 -24.81 -9.99 -5.91
N PHE A 159 -23.68 -10.21 -5.23
CA PHE A 159 -23.45 -9.66 -3.89
C PHE A 159 -23.53 -8.14 -3.86
N LEU A 160 -22.97 -7.47 -4.86
CA LEU A 160 -22.99 -6.00 -4.95
C LEU A 160 -24.41 -5.47 -5.23
N ASP A 161 -25.17 -6.13 -6.11
CA ASP A 161 -26.54 -5.75 -6.46
C ASP A 161 -27.49 -5.91 -5.26
N GLU A 162 -27.26 -6.91 -4.39
CA GLU A 162 -28.02 -7.15 -3.17
C GLU A 162 -27.64 -6.19 -2.03
N THR A 163 -26.40 -5.68 -2.03
CA THR A 163 -25.86 -4.86 -0.94
C THR A 163 -26.05 -3.39 -1.24
N LYS A 164 -26.99 -2.72 -0.55
CA LYS A 164 -27.26 -1.28 -0.70
C LYS A 164 -26.32 -0.36 0.12
N VAL A 165 -25.19 -0.88 0.60
CA VAL A 165 -24.35 -0.19 1.60
C VAL A 165 -23.34 0.77 0.98
N PHE A 166 -23.08 0.68 -0.33
CA PHE A 166 -22.03 1.46 -0.99
C PHE A 166 -22.61 2.58 -1.85
N LEU A 167 -21.98 3.75 -1.77
CA LEU A 167 -22.19 4.79 -2.78
C LEU A 167 -21.40 4.39 -4.03
N ILE A 168 -22.10 3.99 -5.09
CA ILE A 168 -21.48 3.44 -6.29
C ILE A 168 -21.80 4.32 -7.49
N GLY A 169 -20.74 4.87 -8.08
CA GLY A 169 -20.77 5.44 -9.42
C GLY A 169 -20.15 4.46 -10.41
N LYS A 170 -20.70 4.34 -11.61
CA LYS A 170 -20.09 3.55 -12.68
C LYS A 170 -19.01 4.39 -13.38
N ILE A 171 -17.85 3.81 -13.62
CA ILE A 171 -16.74 4.44 -14.33
C ILE A 171 -16.29 3.54 -15.47
N ASN A 172 -15.77 4.15 -16.54
CA ASN A 172 -15.16 3.41 -17.64
C ASN A 172 -13.96 2.62 -17.12
N PHE A 173 -13.90 1.34 -17.46
CA PHE A 173 -12.88 0.40 -17.00
C PHE A 173 -11.46 0.86 -17.34
N LYS A 174 -11.22 1.31 -18.57
CA LYS A 174 -9.90 1.78 -19.02
C LYS A 174 -9.46 3.00 -18.21
N THR A 175 -10.34 3.97 -18.03
CA THR A 175 -10.08 5.18 -17.25
C THR A 175 -9.79 4.87 -15.79
N ALA A 176 -10.51 3.92 -15.19
CA ALA A 176 -10.33 3.53 -13.80
C ALA A 176 -8.96 2.89 -13.52
N LEU A 177 -8.39 2.21 -14.50
CA LEU A 177 -7.18 1.39 -14.31
C LEU A 177 -5.92 1.95 -14.98
N GLU A 178 -6.05 2.97 -15.83
CA GLU A 178 -4.94 3.55 -16.60
C GLU A 178 -3.71 3.89 -15.73
N HIS A 179 -3.95 4.41 -14.53
CA HIS A 179 -2.89 4.82 -13.61
C HIS A 179 -2.56 3.78 -12.52
N ASN A 180 -3.19 2.59 -12.60
CA ASN A 180 -2.97 1.50 -11.65
C ASN A 180 -1.92 0.51 -12.18
N ILE A 181 -0.65 0.90 -12.16
CA ILE A 181 0.47 0.08 -12.64
C ILE A 181 0.38 -1.39 -12.17
N PRO A 182 0.09 -1.68 -10.88
CA PRO A 182 0.01 -3.06 -10.41
C PRO A 182 -1.12 -3.89 -11.03
N TYR A 183 -2.05 -3.29 -11.75
CA TYR A 183 -3.05 -4.01 -12.52
C TYR A 183 -2.44 -4.70 -13.75
N HIS A 184 -1.52 -4.03 -14.41
CA HIS A 184 -0.96 -4.46 -15.70
C HIS A 184 0.29 -5.34 -15.55
N HIS A 185 1.19 -4.98 -14.65
CA HIS A 185 2.46 -5.68 -14.47
C HIS A 185 3.06 -5.46 -13.07
N PRO A 186 4.05 -6.27 -12.66
CA PRO A 186 4.78 -6.07 -11.42
C PRO A 186 5.47 -4.72 -11.37
N VAL A 187 5.69 -4.23 -10.17
CA VAL A 187 6.47 -3.01 -9.94
C VAL A 187 7.92 -3.20 -10.37
N LYS A 188 8.51 -2.13 -10.90
CA LYS A 188 9.89 -2.18 -11.38
C LYS A 188 10.87 -2.31 -10.22
N ARG A 189 11.80 -3.26 -10.32
CA ARG A 189 12.89 -3.42 -9.35
C ARG A 189 13.86 -2.25 -9.42
N PRO A 190 14.10 -1.48 -8.33
CA PRO A 190 15.03 -0.36 -8.34
C PRO A 190 16.47 -0.83 -8.49
N LYS A 191 17.29 -0.09 -9.22
CA LYS A 191 18.71 -0.38 -9.38
C LYS A 191 19.49 -0.35 -8.04
N CYS A 192 19.04 0.47 -7.08
CA CYS A 192 19.69 0.58 -5.78
C CYS A 192 19.32 -0.56 -4.82
N ARG A 193 18.40 -1.46 -5.17
CA ARG A 193 17.87 -2.45 -4.23
C ARG A 193 18.94 -3.34 -3.58
N ASP A 194 19.81 -3.96 -4.36
CA ASP A 194 20.84 -4.87 -3.80
C ASP A 194 21.85 -4.11 -2.93
N TRP A 195 22.27 -2.97 -3.41
CA TRP A 195 23.13 -2.08 -2.68
C TRP A 195 22.48 -1.59 -1.37
N SER A 196 21.18 -1.24 -1.41
CA SER A 196 20.45 -0.81 -0.21
C SER A 196 20.41 -1.90 0.87
N TYR A 197 20.21 -3.16 0.50
CA TYR A 197 20.25 -4.27 1.45
C TYR A 197 21.65 -4.54 1.99
N LYS A 198 22.69 -4.42 1.16
CA LYS A 198 24.08 -4.49 1.64
C LYS A 198 24.39 -3.45 2.72
N LEU A 199 23.95 -2.20 2.52
CA LEU A 199 24.10 -1.15 3.50
C LEU A 199 23.31 -1.41 4.79
N LEU A 200 22.08 -1.93 4.68
CA LEU A 200 21.31 -2.34 5.85
C LEU A 200 21.97 -3.47 6.65
N CYS A 201 22.59 -4.42 5.96
CA CYS A 201 23.33 -5.51 6.59
C CYS A 201 24.63 -5.02 7.25
N SER A 202 25.24 -3.96 6.72
CA SER A 202 26.39 -3.28 7.34
C SER A 202 26.03 -2.36 8.52
N GLY A 203 24.76 -2.38 8.96
CA GLY A 203 24.31 -1.60 10.12
C GLY A 203 23.90 -0.15 9.81
N ILE A 204 23.94 0.27 8.54
CA ILE A 204 23.53 1.63 8.18
C ILE A 204 21.98 1.75 8.36
N PRO A 205 21.54 2.82 9.04
CA PRO A 205 20.13 3.03 9.34
C PRO A 205 19.26 3.11 8.07
N PRO A 206 18.04 2.52 8.06
CA PRO A 206 17.19 2.50 6.87
C PRO A 206 16.77 3.87 6.37
N LYS A 207 16.63 4.86 7.25
CA LYS A 207 16.41 6.26 6.85
C LYS A 207 17.57 6.77 6.00
N THR A 208 18.82 6.57 6.44
CA THR A 208 20.02 6.99 5.71
C THR A 208 20.10 6.30 4.35
N VAL A 209 19.86 4.98 4.31
CA VAL A 209 19.83 4.22 3.06
C VAL A 209 18.76 4.76 2.11
N THR A 210 17.57 5.08 2.62
CA THR A 210 16.50 5.67 1.81
C THR A 210 16.91 7.01 1.22
N ILE A 211 17.55 7.87 2.01
CA ILE A 211 18.07 9.18 1.54
C ILE A 211 19.10 8.99 0.43
N LEU A 212 20.05 8.08 0.62
CA LEU A 212 21.06 7.76 -0.38
C LEU A 212 20.47 7.21 -1.68
N CYS A 213 19.48 6.30 -1.59
CA CYS A 213 18.77 5.78 -2.76
C CYS A 213 17.94 6.86 -3.49
N CYS A 214 17.47 7.84 -2.74
CA CYS A 214 16.61 8.92 -3.22
C CYS A 214 17.31 10.28 -3.33
N TRP A 215 18.65 10.33 -3.37
CA TRP A 215 19.42 11.58 -3.31
C TRP A 215 19.01 12.62 -4.37
N LYS A 216 18.72 12.17 -5.59
CA LYS A 216 18.23 13.04 -6.69
C LYS A 216 16.90 13.72 -6.34
N TYR A 217 16.01 13.02 -5.63
CA TYR A 217 14.75 13.57 -5.15
C TYR A 217 14.99 14.67 -4.10
N TYR A 218 15.88 14.44 -3.15
CA TYR A 218 16.21 15.41 -2.12
C TYR A 218 16.89 16.66 -2.71
N ILE A 219 17.83 16.48 -3.63
CA ILE A 219 18.47 17.59 -4.35
C ILE A 219 17.43 18.43 -5.10
N LYS A 220 16.55 17.79 -5.90
CA LYS A 220 15.51 18.52 -6.61
C LYS A 220 14.63 19.32 -5.66
N ARG A 221 14.29 18.77 -4.50
CA ARG A 221 13.48 19.44 -3.47
C ARG A 221 14.17 20.68 -2.91
N LEU A 222 15.48 20.65 -2.72
CA LEU A 222 16.27 21.80 -2.27
C LEU A 222 16.23 22.96 -3.28
N PHE A 223 16.32 22.66 -4.57
CA PHE A 223 16.31 23.67 -5.61
C PHE A 223 14.91 24.19 -6.01
N THR A 224 13.88 23.39 -5.82
CA THR A 224 12.53 23.80 -6.28
C THR A 224 11.71 24.52 -5.19
N GLY A 225 12.20 24.60 -3.96
CA GLY A 225 11.53 25.31 -2.85
C GLY A 225 10.10 24.84 -2.54
N LYS A 226 9.62 23.80 -3.19
CA LYS A 226 8.24 23.28 -3.00
C LYS A 226 8.14 22.48 -1.71
N ARG A 227 7.97 23.20 -0.60
CA ARG A 227 7.15 22.68 0.50
C ARG A 227 5.70 22.71 -0.01
N LYS A 228 5.19 21.57 -0.46
CA LYS A 228 3.76 21.40 -0.67
C LYS A 228 3.14 20.81 0.58
#